data_59a3b1ebb300f12ae195fe10df55dd09
#
_entry.id   59a3b1ebb300f12ae195fe10df55dd09
#
_cell.length_a   1.000
_cell.length_b   1.000
_cell.length_c   1.000
_cell.angle_alpha   90.00
_cell.angle_beta   90.00
_cell.angle_gamma   90.00
#
_symmetry.space_group_name_H-M   'P 1'
#
loop_
_entity.id
_entity.type
_entity.pdbx_description
1 polymer ?
#
loop_
_entity_poly.entity_id
_entity_poly.type
_entity_poly.pdbx_seq_one_letter_code
_entity_poly.pdbx_strand_id
1 'polypeptide(L)'
;PHVGIVYVAPQWQNTILPYKVEPATNQGPGRFETGTLSFEGLAGVIAVVQYLAQWGDPNSRLRERLVESYQQYQQHEQRLSEYFLQKLSDMPALKLHGLQLADAAKRTPTFALTCTDCTPQSMAKMLGEQNVCVWNGHFYALGLVRQLGLESSGGVLRIGLMHYNTTEEIDHLFALLRDGLPQLA
;
A
#
# COMPACT_ATOMS: atom_id res chain seq x y z
N PRO A 1 -6.77 -6.91 12.25
CA PRO A 1 -7.97 -6.15 12.65
C PRO A 1 -8.31 -5.08 11.64
N HIS A 2 -9.60 -4.80 11.48
CA HIS A 2 -10.11 -3.79 10.58
C HIS A 2 -10.83 -2.70 11.37
N VAL A 3 -10.59 -1.44 11.02
CA VAL A 3 -11.27 -0.28 11.60
C VAL A 3 -11.72 0.63 10.46
N GLY A 4 -13.00 0.96 10.43
CA GLY A 4 -13.56 1.99 9.58
C GLY A 4 -13.61 3.33 10.33
N ILE A 5 -13.22 4.42 9.68
CA ILE A 5 -13.28 5.77 10.26
C ILE A 5 -14.04 6.66 9.30
N VAL A 6 -15.04 7.38 9.83
CA VAL A 6 -15.81 8.37 9.08
C VAL A 6 -15.69 9.72 9.76
N TYR A 7 -15.27 10.73 9.02
CA TYR A 7 -15.32 12.12 9.47
C TYR A 7 -16.61 12.77 9.02
N VAL A 8 -17.39 13.28 9.99
CA VAL A 8 -18.59 14.06 9.73
C VAL A 8 -18.31 15.51 10.09
N ALA A 9 -18.31 16.39 9.10
CA ALA A 9 -18.06 17.82 9.30
C ALA A 9 -19.11 18.44 10.26
N PRO A 10 -18.73 19.41 11.12
CA PRO A 10 -19.59 19.95 12.18
C PRO A 10 -20.97 20.41 11.71
N GLN A 11 -21.07 21.05 10.54
CA GLN A 11 -22.34 21.53 9.99
C GLN A 11 -23.34 20.41 9.66
N TRP A 12 -22.84 19.17 9.45
CA TRP A 12 -23.68 18.02 9.10
C TRP A 12 -24.00 17.11 10.30
N GLN A 13 -23.31 17.27 11.42
CA GLN A 13 -23.48 16.37 12.57
C GLN A 13 -24.89 16.33 13.14
N ASN A 14 -25.62 17.46 13.07
CA ASN A 14 -26.98 17.57 13.58
C ASN A 14 -28.08 17.50 12.51
N THR A 15 -27.70 17.60 11.23
CA THR A 15 -28.65 17.61 10.09
C THR A 15 -28.82 16.25 9.44
N ILE A 16 -27.78 15.43 9.42
CA ILE A 16 -27.85 14.07 8.89
C ILE A 16 -28.62 13.19 9.91
N LEU A 17 -29.62 12.48 9.43
CA LEU A 17 -30.36 11.48 10.21
C LEU A 17 -29.76 10.10 9.94
N PRO A 18 -28.94 9.56 10.86
CA PRO A 18 -28.35 8.24 10.69
C PRO A 18 -29.40 7.15 10.96
N TYR A 19 -29.26 6.00 10.29
CA TYR A 19 -29.97 4.80 10.67
C TYR A 19 -29.39 4.26 11.99
N LYS A 20 -30.15 4.35 13.06
CA LYS A 20 -29.74 3.90 14.40
C LYS A 20 -30.92 3.26 15.14
N VAL A 21 -30.62 2.46 16.15
CA VAL A 21 -31.63 1.96 17.08
C VAL A 21 -32.12 3.07 18.01
N GLU A 22 -33.36 3.02 18.45
CA GLU A 22 -34.00 4.05 19.26
C GLU A 22 -33.22 4.40 20.55
N PRO A 23 -32.68 3.45 21.33
CA PRO A 23 -31.94 3.76 22.55
C PRO A 23 -30.53 4.37 22.31
N ALA A 24 -30.03 4.40 21.06
CA ALA A 24 -28.73 5.01 20.78
C ALA A 24 -28.79 6.54 20.95
N THR A 25 -27.69 7.11 21.43
CA THR A 25 -27.59 8.56 21.67
C THR A 25 -27.91 9.39 20.43
N ASN A 26 -28.44 10.59 20.62
CA ASN A 26 -28.64 11.58 19.56
C ASN A 26 -27.48 12.56 19.40
N GLN A 27 -26.43 12.42 20.23
CA GLN A 27 -25.24 13.28 20.20
C GLN A 27 -24.07 12.57 19.50
N GLY A 28 -23.34 13.32 18.67
CA GLY A 28 -22.14 12.77 18.03
C GLY A 28 -20.97 12.61 19.00
N PRO A 29 -20.03 11.70 18.71
CA PRO A 29 -20.02 10.81 17.55
C PRO A 29 -20.97 9.60 17.64
N GLY A 30 -21.40 9.21 18.86
CA GLY A 30 -22.16 7.98 19.14
C GLY A 30 -23.48 7.84 18.34
N ARG A 31 -24.08 8.96 17.86
CA ARG A 31 -25.27 8.87 17.00
C ARG A 31 -25.03 8.19 15.65
N PHE A 32 -23.76 8.10 15.18
CA PHE A 32 -23.35 7.46 13.93
C PHE A 32 -22.76 6.06 14.14
N GLU A 33 -22.69 5.61 15.38
CA GLU A 33 -22.14 4.32 15.75
C GLU A 33 -23.26 3.32 16.01
N THR A 34 -23.12 2.11 15.46
CA THR A 34 -24.21 1.11 15.46
C THR A 34 -24.12 0.12 16.61
N GLY A 35 -23.14 0.22 17.47
CA GLY A 35 -22.92 -0.67 18.61
C GLY A 35 -21.60 -0.45 19.32
N THR A 36 -21.23 -1.39 20.16
CA THR A 36 -19.96 -1.35 20.91
C THR A 36 -18.76 -1.28 19.96
N LEU A 37 -17.87 -0.33 20.21
CA LEU A 37 -16.67 -0.13 19.39
C LEU A 37 -15.62 -1.21 19.64
N SER A 38 -14.75 -1.42 18.65
CA SER A 38 -13.54 -2.22 18.83
C SER A 38 -12.49 -1.39 19.55
N PHE A 39 -12.39 -1.53 20.86
CA PHE A 39 -11.46 -0.74 21.67
C PHE A 39 -10.00 -1.05 21.34
N GLU A 40 -9.68 -2.31 21.08
CA GLU A 40 -8.37 -2.74 20.57
C GLU A 40 -8.04 -2.11 19.21
N GLY A 41 -9.00 -2.01 18.32
CA GLY A 41 -8.85 -1.34 17.03
C GLY A 41 -8.58 0.15 17.20
N LEU A 42 -9.31 0.83 18.09
CA LEU A 42 -9.10 2.26 18.40
C LEU A 42 -7.71 2.51 19.03
N ALA A 43 -7.28 1.65 19.95
CA ALA A 43 -5.94 1.73 20.53
C ALA A 43 -4.86 1.55 19.44
N GLY A 44 -5.07 0.62 18.50
CA GLY A 44 -4.20 0.42 17.35
C GLY A 44 -4.13 1.65 16.44
N VAL A 45 -5.24 2.33 16.17
CA VAL A 45 -5.26 3.58 15.39
C VAL A 45 -4.45 4.68 16.06
N ILE A 46 -4.59 4.85 17.37
CA ILE A 46 -3.80 5.84 18.15
C ILE A 46 -2.31 5.53 18.01
N ALA A 47 -1.92 4.26 18.20
CA ALA A 47 -0.53 3.83 18.08
C ALA A 47 0.04 4.05 16.68
N VAL A 48 -0.73 3.75 15.62
CA VAL A 48 -0.32 4.01 14.22
C VAL A 48 -0.10 5.50 13.96
N VAL A 49 -1.00 6.37 14.44
CA VAL A 49 -0.84 7.83 14.27
C VAL A 49 0.43 8.32 14.98
N GLN A 50 0.70 7.83 16.18
CA GLN A 50 1.92 8.15 16.93
C GLN A 50 3.18 7.63 16.22
N TYR A 51 3.15 6.39 15.74
CA TYR A 51 4.22 5.79 14.96
C TYR A 51 4.51 6.62 13.70
N LEU A 52 3.49 6.97 12.93
CA LEU A 52 3.68 7.76 11.71
C LEU A 52 4.16 9.19 11.98
N ALA A 53 3.98 9.74 13.19
CA ALA A 53 4.43 11.07 13.55
C ALA A 53 5.85 11.10 14.18
N GLN A 54 6.52 9.96 14.34
CA GLN A 54 7.76 9.88 15.13
C GLN A 54 8.98 10.52 14.50
N TRP A 55 8.97 10.74 13.17
CA TRP A 55 10.07 11.39 12.42
C TRP A 55 9.94 12.91 12.33
N GLY A 56 8.81 13.49 12.78
CA GLY A 56 8.66 14.95 12.89
C GLY A 56 9.25 15.49 14.19
N ASP A 57 9.43 16.82 14.28
CA ASP A 57 9.96 17.48 15.47
C ASP A 57 9.07 17.16 16.70
N PRO A 58 9.59 16.52 17.75
CA PRO A 58 8.82 16.14 18.92
C PRO A 58 8.20 17.32 19.67
N ASN A 59 8.69 18.55 19.46
CA ASN A 59 8.17 19.77 20.07
C ASN A 59 7.01 20.38 19.28
N SER A 60 6.78 19.94 18.05
CA SER A 60 5.69 20.40 17.20
C SER A 60 4.36 19.71 17.55
N ARG A 61 3.25 20.32 17.16
CA ARG A 61 1.93 19.71 17.28
C ARG A 61 1.83 18.45 16.42
N LEU A 62 1.00 17.50 16.81
CA LEU A 62 0.84 16.21 16.14
C LEU A 62 0.64 16.33 14.62
N ARG A 63 -0.18 17.30 14.17
CA ARG A 63 -0.42 17.51 12.73
C ARG A 63 0.84 17.96 11.98
N GLU A 64 1.62 18.82 12.59
CA GLU A 64 2.89 19.32 12.03
C GLU A 64 3.91 18.17 11.96
N ARG A 65 4.05 17.42 13.02
CA ARG A 65 4.88 16.20 13.08
C ARG A 65 4.51 15.19 11.98
N LEU A 66 3.23 14.95 11.76
CA LEU A 66 2.78 14.07 10.69
C LEU A 66 3.20 14.61 9.31
N VAL A 67 3.01 15.90 9.05
CA VAL A 67 3.40 16.51 7.77
C VAL A 67 4.90 16.38 7.53
N GLU A 68 5.73 16.68 8.53
CA GLU A 68 7.19 16.55 8.45
C GLU A 68 7.61 15.08 8.25
N SER A 69 7.00 14.15 8.99
CA SER A 69 7.27 12.71 8.81
C SER A 69 6.94 12.24 7.40
N TYR A 70 5.78 12.60 6.87
CA TYR A 70 5.40 12.23 5.50
C TYR A 70 6.30 12.82 4.44
N GLN A 71 6.86 14.01 4.65
CA GLN A 71 7.88 14.56 3.75
C GLN A 71 9.15 13.69 3.73
N GLN A 72 9.59 13.21 4.89
CA GLN A 72 10.74 12.29 4.99
C GLN A 72 10.44 10.94 4.34
N TYR A 73 9.23 10.37 4.57
CA TYR A 73 8.80 9.15 3.90
C TYR A 73 8.82 9.28 2.38
N GLN A 74 8.24 10.35 1.85
CA GLN A 74 8.22 10.59 0.41
C GLN A 74 9.62 10.69 -0.18
N GLN A 75 10.55 11.36 0.49
CA GLN A 75 11.95 11.44 0.04
C GLN A 75 12.64 10.06 0.04
N HIS A 76 12.39 9.25 1.06
CA HIS A 76 12.95 7.91 1.13
C HIS A 76 12.33 6.99 0.07
N GLU A 77 11.02 6.96 -0.04
CA GLU A 77 10.28 6.17 -1.01
C GLU A 77 10.58 6.58 -2.46
N GLN A 78 10.87 7.86 -2.70
CA GLN A 78 11.38 8.36 -3.98
C GLN A 78 12.71 7.67 -4.33
N ARG A 79 13.68 7.66 -3.40
CA ARG A 79 14.98 6.99 -3.60
C ARG A 79 14.83 5.49 -3.84
N LEU A 80 13.99 4.82 -3.06
CA LEU A 80 13.70 3.40 -3.26
C LEU A 80 13.07 3.14 -4.62
N SER A 81 12.15 4.00 -5.06
CA SER A 81 11.50 3.89 -6.38
C SER A 81 12.48 4.08 -7.53
N GLU A 82 13.37 5.06 -7.42
CA GLU A 82 14.45 5.28 -8.40
C GLU A 82 15.35 4.05 -8.49
N TYR A 83 15.77 3.53 -7.36
CA TYR A 83 16.63 2.35 -7.30
C TYR A 83 15.95 1.11 -7.86
N PHE A 84 14.67 0.88 -7.51
CA PHE A 84 13.88 -0.21 -8.05
C PHE A 84 13.76 -0.14 -9.58
N LEU A 85 13.44 1.03 -10.13
CA LEU A 85 13.30 1.22 -11.58
C LEU A 85 14.64 1.05 -12.31
N GLN A 86 15.74 1.48 -11.70
CA GLN A 86 17.09 1.23 -12.21
C GLN A 86 17.37 -0.27 -12.30
N LYS A 87 17.13 -1.04 -11.23
CA LYS A 87 17.30 -2.50 -11.25
C LYS A 87 16.38 -3.19 -12.26
N LEU A 88 15.16 -2.71 -12.39
CA LEU A 88 14.18 -3.25 -13.33
C LEU A 88 14.62 -3.07 -14.79
N SER A 89 15.35 -2.00 -15.12
CA SER A 89 15.87 -1.78 -16.48
C SER A 89 16.84 -2.86 -16.94
N ASP A 90 17.48 -3.57 -16.01
CA ASP A 90 18.39 -4.69 -16.29
C ASP A 90 17.65 -6.03 -16.43
N MET A 91 16.32 -6.04 -16.36
CA MET A 91 15.48 -7.25 -16.37
C MET A 91 14.49 -7.22 -17.55
N PRO A 92 14.95 -7.44 -18.81
CA PRO A 92 14.10 -7.29 -20.00
C PRO A 92 12.92 -8.28 -20.06
N ALA A 93 12.97 -9.39 -19.32
CA ALA A 93 11.87 -10.34 -19.18
C ALA A 93 10.67 -9.77 -18.38
N LEU A 94 10.90 -8.72 -17.59
CA LEU A 94 9.88 -8.09 -16.76
C LEU A 94 9.35 -6.81 -17.43
N LYS A 95 8.03 -6.69 -17.45
CA LYS A 95 7.35 -5.49 -17.95
C LYS A 95 6.62 -4.78 -16.81
N LEU A 96 6.93 -3.49 -16.63
CA LEU A 96 6.19 -2.61 -15.72
C LEU A 96 4.92 -2.08 -16.39
N HIS A 97 3.81 -2.17 -15.68
CA HIS A 97 2.55 -1.53 -16.03
C HIS A 97 2.35 -0.26 -15.19
N GLY A 98 2.03 0.85 -15.86
CA GLY A 98 1.89 2.17 -15.25
C GLY A 98 3.08 3.10 -15.51
N LEU A 99 3.27 4.09 -14.64
CA LEU A 99 4.30 5.12 -14.80
C LEU A 99 5.71 4.54 -14.61
N GLN A 100 6.57 4.81 -15.59
CA GLN A 100 7.98 4.38 -15.58
C GLN A 100 8.93 5.47 -15.02
N LEU A 101 8.44 6.27 -14.09
CA LEU A 101 9.22 7.32 -13.44
C LEU A 101 9.00 7.27 -11.92
N ALA A 102 9.97 7.70 -11.16
CA ALA A 102 9.98 7.66 -9.70
C ALA A 102 9.49 8.96 -9.06
N ASP A 103 8.60 9.70 -9.70
CA ASP A 103 8.05 10.96 -9.16
C ASP A 103 7.05 10.68 -8.04
N ALA A 104 7.45 10.91 -6.79
CA ALA A 104 6.62 10.69 -5.60
C ALA A 104 5.34 11.56 -5.56
N ALA A 105 5.25 12.61 -6.39
CA ALA A 105 4.02 13.40 -6.55
C ALA A 105 2.99 12.72 -7.47
N LYS A 106 3.43 11.73 -8.27
CA LYS A 106 2.60 11.09 -9.30
C LYS A 106 2.38 9.59 -9.07
N ARG A 107 3.17 8.96 -8.22
CA ARG A 107 3.05 7.54 -7.88
C ARG A 107 3.41 7.24 -6.44
N THR A 108 2.88 6.15 -5.93
CA THR A 108 3.38 5.46 -4.74
C THR A 108 4.48 4.45 -5.13
N PRO A 109 5.32 3.98 -4.18
CA PRO A 109 6.36 2.97 -4.44
C PRO A 109 5.75 1.56 -4.60
N THR A 110 4.77 1.45 -5.50
CA THR A 110 4.05 0.21 -5.83
C THR A 110 4.21 -0.10 -7.30
N PHE A 111 4.66 -1.31 -7.63
CA PHE A 111 5.01 -1.73 -8.98
C PHE A 111 4.16 -2.92 -9.39
N ALA A 112 3.54 -2.84 -10.56
CA ALA A 112 2.76 -3.90 -11.18
C ALA A 112 3.57 -4.49 -12.34
N LEU A 113 3.98 -5.75 -12.22
CA LEU A 113 4.87 -6.41 -13.17
C LEU A 113 4.18 -7.61 -13.83
N THR A 114 4.54 -7.86 -15.08
CA THR A 114 4.34 -9.15 -15.75
C THR A 114 5.67 -9.67 -16.28
N CYS A 115 5.75 -10.98 -16.47
CA CYS A 115 6.91 -11.64 -17.06
C CYS A 115 6.51 -12.23 -18.42
N THR A 116 7.46 -12.36 -19.35
CA THR A 116 7.21 -12.89 -20.68
C THR A 116 6.86 -14.38 -20.64
N ASP A 117 7.61 -15.16 -19.86
CA ASP A 117 7.59 -16.63 -19.91
C ASP A 117 7.09 -17.29 -18.61
N CYS A 118 6.60 -16.49 -17.66
CA CYS A 118 6.10 -16.99 -16.39
C CYS A 118 4.88 -16.21 -15.91
N THR A 119 4.08 -16.85 -15.04
CA THR A 119 2.86 -16.25 -14.50
C THR A 119 3.16 -15.41 -13.25
N PRO A 120 2.33 -14.38 -12.94
CA PRO A 120 2.43 -13.66 -11.68
C PRO A 120 2.32 -14.57 -10.44
N GLN A 121 1.54 -15.66 -10.55
CA GLN A 121 1.38 -16.64 -9.48
C GLN A 121 2.66 -17.45 -9.24
N SER A 122 3.32 -17.93 -10.31
CA SER A 122 4.56 -18.68 -10.17
C SER A 122 5.69 -17.81 -9.60
N MET A 123 5.78 -16.55 -10.02
CA MET A 123 6.73 -15.58 -9.45
C MET A 123 6.46 -15.34 -7.97
N ALA A 124 5.21 -15.11 -7.58
CA ALA A 124 4.85 -14.88 -6.17
C ALA A 124 5.16 -16.11 -5.30
N LYS A 125 4.90 -17.32 -5.81
CA LYS A 125 5.23 -18.55 -5.11
C LYS A 125 6.74 -18.70 -4.90
N MET A 126 7.53 -18.54 -5.96
CA MET A 126 8.99 -18.62 -5.92
C MET A 126 9.59 -17.63 -4.91
N LEU A 127 9.14 -16.38 -4.93
CA LEU A 127 9.58 -15.36 -3.98
C LEU A 127 9.14 -15.67 -2.54
N GLY A 128 7.91 -16.18 -2.36
CA GLY A 128 7.39 -16.59 -1.05
C GLY A 128 8.18 -17.72 -0.41
N GLU A 129 8.66 -18.67 -1.19
CA GLU A 129 9.55 -19.76 -0.74
C GLU A 129 10.92 -19.25 -0.24
N GLN A 130 11.27 -18.02 -0.64
CA GLN A 130 12.48 -17.30 -0.19
C GLN A 130 12.17 -16.21 0.85
N ASN A 131 10.99 -16.27 1.50
CA ASN A 131 10.52 -15.30 2.50
C ASN A 131 10.35 -13.86 1.99
N VAL A 132 10.21 -13.65 0.67
CA VAL A 132 9.88 -12.35 0.08
C VAL A 132 8.39 -12.30 -0.23
N CYS A 133 7.66 -11.49 0.55
CA CYS A 133 6.21 -11.38 0.44
C CYS A 133 5.83 -10.38 -0.67
N VAL A 134 5.22 -10.89 -1.72
CA VAL A 134 4.62 -10.11 -2.81
C VAL A 134 3.19 -10.61 -3.04
N TRP A 135 2.42 -9.92 -3.87
CA TRP A 135 1.06 -10.35 -4.16
C TRP A 135 0.80 -10.42 -5.67
N ASN A 136 0.01 -11.40 -6.10
CA ASN A 136 -0.38 -11.58 -7.50
C ASN A 136 -1.89 -11.53 -7.70
N GLY A 137 -2.33 -11.16 -8.90
CA GLY A 137 -3.74 -11.15 -9.28
C GLY A 137 -4.24 -9.83 -9.86
N HIS A 138 -5.55 -9.61 -9.78
CA HIS A 138 -6.21 -8.42 -10.34
C HIS A 138 -6.57 -7.35 -9.28
N PHE A 139 -6.41 -7.61 -7.99
CA PHE A 139 -6.63 -6.65 -6.88
C PHE A 139 -7.99 -5.94 -6.91
N TYR A 140 -9.06 -6.63 -7.30
CA TYR A 140 -10.39 -6.08 -7.59
C TYR A 140 -10.45 -5.07 -8.74
N ALA A 141 -9.33 -4.80 -9.43
CA ALA A 141 -9.26 -3.95 -10.63
C ALA A 141 -9.49 -4.77 -11.92
N LEU A 142 -10.52 -5.64 -11.92
CA LEU A 142 -10.80 -6.59 -13.01
C LEU A 142 -10.98 -5.90 -14.37
N GLY A 143 -11.68 -4.75 -14.39
CA GLY A 143 -11.86 -3.98 -15.61
C GLY A 143 -10.54 -3.50 -16.22
N LEU A 144 -9.61 -3.02 -15.39
CA LEU A 144 -8.28 -2.60 -15.85
C LEU A 144 -7.46 -3.80 -16.35
N VAL A 145 -7.48 -4.92 -15.63
CA VAL A 145 -6.76 -6.14 -16.03
C VAL A 145 -7.26 -6.67 -17.38
N ARG A 146 -8.58 -6.62 -17.63
CA ARG A 146 -9.18 -6.95 -18.93
C ARG A 146 -8.74 -5.99 -20.05
N GLN A 147 -8.76 -4.70 -19.77
CA GLN A 147 -8.33 -3.68 -20.72
C GLN A 147 -6.85 -3.84 -21.12
N LEU A 148 -6.01 -4.28 -20.19
CA LEU A 148 -4.60 -4.59 -20.43
C LEU A 148 -4.38 -5.97 -21.07
N GLY A 149 -5.42 -6.78 -21.25
CA GLY A 149 -5.32 -8.14 -21.79
C GLY A 149 -4.65 -9.15 -20.88
N LEU A 150 -4.65 -8.91 -19.57
CA LEU A 150 -3.91 -9.70 -18.58
C LEU A 150 -4.78 -10.68 -17.78
N GLU A 151 -6.08 -10.82 -18.11
CA GLU A 151 -6.98 -11.70 -17.35
C GLU A 151 -6.57 -13.18 -17.48
N SER A 152 -6.24 -13.63 -18.71
CA SER A 152 -5.83 -15.01 -18.97
C SER A 152 -4.48 -15.39 -18.36
N SER A 153 -3.57 -14.42 -18.17
CA SER A 153 -2.26 -14.64 -17.51
C SER A 153 -2.32 -14.56 -15.99
N GLY A 154 -3.50 -14.31 -15.39
CA GLY A 154 -3.69 -14.21 -13.95
C GLY A 154 -3.40 -12.83 -13.35
N GLY A 155 -3.40 -11.77 -14.17
CA GLY A 155 -3.20 -10.40 -13.72
C GLY A 155 -1.73 -9.96 -13.67
N VAL A 156 -1.32 -9.37 -12.55
CA VAL A 156 0.05 -8.83 -12.35
C VAL A 156 0.65 -9.30 -11.03
N LEU A 157 1.96 -9.28 -10.96
CA LEU A 157 2.71 -9.34 -9.69
C LEU A 157 2.79 -7.93 -9.14
N ARG A 158 2.33 -7.72 -7.90
CA ARG A 158 2.41 -6.44 -7.20
C ARG A 158 3.51 -6.47 -6.15
N ILE A 159 4.46 -5.56 -6.28
CA ILE A 159 5.54 -5.31 -5.33
C ILE A 159 5.32 -3.92 -4.76
N GLY A 160 5.29 -3.80 -3.43
CA GLY A 160 5.14 -2.52 -2.73
C GLY A 160 6.29 -2.32 -1.77
N LEU A 161 6.87 -1.14 -1.80
CA LEU A 161 7.88 -0.70 -0.85
C LEU A 161 7.26 0.30 0.14
N MET A 162 7.78 0.35 1.33
CA MET A 162 7.35 1.24 2.40
C MET A 162 8.54 2.02 2.95
N HIS A 163 8.27 3.02 3.77
CA HIS A 163 9.27 3.86 4.40
C HIS A 163 10.28 3.13 5.30
N TYR A 164 10.09 1.86 5.58
CA TYR A 164 11.00 1.02 6.37
C TYR A 164 11.81 0.04 5.52
N ASN A 165 11.55 -0.05 4.21
CA ASN A 165 12.35 -0.90 3.31
C ASN A 165 13.69 -0.26 2.98
N THR A 166 14.64 -1.09 2.54
CA THR A 166 16.02 -0.70 2.23
C THR A 166 16.40 -1.04 0.79
N THR A 167 17.50 -0.50 0.32
CA THR A 167 18.08 -0.84 -0.99
C THR A 167 18.61 -2.26 -1.04
N GLU A 168 19.09 -2.79 0.08
CA GLU A 168 19.57 -4.17 0.22
C GLU A 168 18.45 -5.19 0.04
N GLU A 169 17.23 -4.87 0.52
CA GLU A 169 16.05 -5.70 0.29
C GLU A 169 15.64 -5.69 -1.18
N ILE A 170 15.78 -4.55 -1.87
CA ILE A 170 15.58 -4.46 -3.32
C ILE A 170 16.64 -5.29 -4.06
N ASP A 171 17.90 -5.22 -3.67
CA ASP A 171 18.98 -6.04 -4.24
C ASP A 171 18.68 -7.53 -4.07
N HIS A 172 18.24 -7.94 -2.88
CA HIS A 172 17.87 -9.34 -2.62
C HIS A 172 16.70 -9.79 -3.50
N LEU A 173 15.63 -8.98 -3.61
CA LEU A 173 14.51 -9.24 -4.50
C LEU A 173 14.96 -9.45 -5.95
N PHE A 174 15.79 -8.54 -6.49
CA PHE A 174 16.25 -8.64 -7.88
C PHE A 174 17.25 -9.78 -8.11
N ALA A 175 18.04 -10.18 -7.11
CA ALA A 175 18.85 -11.38 -7.17
C ALA A 175 17.96 -12.63 -7.31
N LEU A 176 16.94 -12.78 -6.47
CA LEU A 176 15.99 -13.89 -6.54
C LEU A 176 15.24 -13.93 -7.87
N LEU A 177 14.80 -12.78 -8.40
CA LEU A 177 14.15 -12.70 -9.71
C LEU A 177 15.10 -13.13 -10.83
N ARG A 178 16.34 -12.67 -10.81
CA ARG A 178 17.36 -13.03 -11.84
C ARG A 178 17.63 -14.53 -11.86
N ASP A 179 17.77 -15.12 -10.68
CA ASP A 179 18.14 -16.55 -10.55
C ASP A 179 16.92 -17.46 -10.75
N GLY A 180 15.73 -17.01 -10.37
CA GLY A 180 14.52 -17.81 -10.35
C GLY A 180 13.69 -17.75 -11.65
N LEU A 181 13.62 -16.61 -12.33
CA LEU A 181 12.81 -16.51 -13.57
C LEU A 181 13.15 -17.53 -14.65
N PRO A 182 14.44 -17.85 -14.94
CA PRO A 182 14.77 -18.88 -15.93
C PRO A 182 14.28 -20.28 -15.56
N GLN A 183 13.97 -20.54 -14.30
CA GLN A 183 13.46 -21.83 -13.81
C GLN A 183 11.94 -21.96 -13.89
N LEU A 184 11.25 -20.84 -14.17
CA LEU A 184 9.78 -20.76 -14.28
C LEU A 184 9.28 -20.77 -15.73
N ALA A 185 10.22 -20.63 -16.71
CA ALA A 185 9.93 -20.57 -18.15
C ALA A 185 9.52 -21.92 -18.74
#